data_cf469b39d38884c587ef387aa99da444
#
_entry.id   cf469b39d38884c587ef387aa99da444
#
_cell.length_a   1.000
_cell.length_b   1.000
_cell.length_c   1.000
_cell.angle_alpha   90.00
_cell.angle_beta   90.00
_cell.angle_gamma   90.00
#
_symmetry.space_group_name_H-M   'P 1'
#
loop_
_entity.id
_entity.type
_entity.pdbx_description
1 polymer ?
#
loop_
_entity_poly.entity_id
_entity_poly.type
_entity_poly.pdbx_seq_one_letter_code
_entity_poly.pdbx_strand_id
1 'polypeptide(L)'
;MIKSILFVSIVSFLVSLIALPWLIKYLRKIELFVIDQNKENKPLVPISGGLAVAASITASFMALIFFKTFFQPLSLETSITIFAVIASLLMVTFIGFIDDVLIKKSKDSSYGLKQWQKPLLTLFAAIPLMAVKVGETTMTIPFLGTFNFGLLYPLLIVPIGFIGATNMVNLLAGFNGSEAGMGLVYTSMLGIYAYVNG
;
A
#
# COMPACT_ATOMS: atom_id res chain seq x y z
N MET A 1 11.64 18.21 -9.38
CA MET A 1 11.43 16.93 -8.72
C MET A 1 11.33 17.05 -7.19
N ILE A 2 12.37 17.52 -6.48
CA ILE A 2 12.40 17.64 -5.00
C ILE A 2 11.18 18.38 -4.41
N LYS A 3 10.80 19.54 -5.00
CA LYS A 3 9.63 20.31 -4.53
C LYS A 3 8.32 19.51 -4.57
N SER A 4 8.12 18.70 -5.61
CA SER A 4 6.91 17.86 -5.72
C SER A 4 6.92 16.71 -4.70
N ILE A 5 8.08 16.11 -4.44
CA ILE A 5 8.24 15.07 -3.42
C ILE A 5 7.95 15.64 -2.02
N LEU A 6 8.53 16.79 -1.68
CA LEU A 6 8.27 17.45 -0.41
C LEU A 6 6.80 17.82 -0.25
N PHE A 7 6.16 18.34 -1.31
CA PHE A 7 4.74 18.66 -1.29
C PHE A 7 3.87 17.42 -0.97
N VAL A 8 4.08 16.31 -1.71
CA VAL A 8 3.35 15.05 -1.48
C VAL A 8 3.58 14.52 -0.07
N SER A 9 4.83 14.56 0.41
CA SER A 9 5.19 14.08 1.76
C SER A 9 4.50 14.89 2.85
N ILE A 10 4.50 16.23 2.73
CA ILE A 10 3.86 17.11 3.71
C ILE A 10 2.35 16.89 3.72
N VAL A 11 1.71 16.84 2.54
CA VAL A 11 0.26 16.59 2.45
C VAL A 11 -0.10 15.25 3.05
N SER A 12 0.63 14.18 2.71
CA SER A 12 0.40 12.83 3.26
C SER A 12 0.55 12.81 4.78
N PHE A 13 1.57 13.45 5.32
CA PHE A 13 1.81 13.56 6.75
C PHE A 13 0.69 14.29 7.48
N LEU A 14 0.27 15.45 6.98
CA LEU A 14 -0.81 16.24 7.57
C LEU A 14 -2.16 15.50 7.53
N VAL A 15 -2.48 14.86 6.41
CA VAL A 15 -3.69 14.04 6.28
C VAL A 15 -3.66 12.87 7.26
N SER A 16 -2.51 12.19 7.41
CA SER A 16 -2.35 11.10 8.38
C SER A 16 -2.59 11.58 9.82
N LEU A 17 -2.01 12.72 10.21
CA LEU A 17 -2.17 13.28 11.55
C LEU A 17 -3.63 13.57 11.89
N ILE A 18 -4.42 14.01 10.92
CA ILE A 18 -5.84 14.33 11.10
C ILE A 18 -6.69 13.06 11.01
N ALA A 19 -6.44 12.22 10.00
CA ALA A 19 -7.28 11.05 9.71
C ALA A 19 -7.14 9.96 10.78
N LEU A 20 -5.92 9.72 11.29
CA LEU A 20 -5.67 8.60 12.19
C LEU A 20 -6.42 8.70 13.53
N PRO A 21 -6.40 9.82 14.28
CA PRO A 21 -7.18 9.95 15.51
C PRO A 21 -8.69 9.84 15.30
N TRP A 22 -9.19 10.41 14.18
CA TRP A 22 -10.60 10.31 13.81
C TRP A 22 -10.97 8.86 13.48
N LEU A 23 -10.17 8.18 12.68
CA LEU A 23 -10.37 6.78 12.31
C LEU A 23 -10.37 5.87 13.54
N ILE A 24 -9.42 6.04 14.46
CA ILE A 24 -9.37 5.26 15.72
C ILE A 24 -10.67 5.40 16.51
N LYS A 25 -11.18 6.63 16.66
CA LYS A 25 -12.46 6.87 17.35
C LYS A 25 -13.62 6.21 16.62
N TYR A 26 -13.67 6.30 15.29
CA TYR A 26 -14.69 5.69 14.47
C TYR A 26 -14.65 4.15 14.55
N LEU A 27 -13.48 3.53 14.42
CA LEU A 27 -13.31 2.08 14.52
C LEU A 27 -13.72 1.55 15.89
N ARG A 28 -13.42 2.28 16.97
CA ARG A 28 -13.90 1.95 18.31
C ARG A 28 -15.43 2.03 18.40
N LYS A 29 -16.06 3.04 17.80
CA LYS A 29 -17.51 3.21 17.81
C LYS A 29 -18.24 2.07 17.09
N ILE A 30 -17.67 1.57 15.99
CA ILE A 30 -18.22 0.42 15.24
C ILE A 30 -17.72 -0.93 15.80
N GLU A 31 -16.99 -0.90 16.94
CA GLU A 31 -16.42 -2.05 17.62
C GLU A 31 -15.47 -2.89 16.76
N LEU A 32 -14.77 -2.28 15.80
CA LEU A 32 -13.77 -2.94 14.95
C LEU A 32 -12.41 -2.92 15.66
N PHE A 33 -12.25 -3.80 16.63
CA PHE A 33 -11.04 -3.97 17.42
C PHE A 33 -10.80 -5.45 17.75
N VAL A 34 -9.57 -5.79 18.09
CA VAL A 34 -9.14 -7.10 18.55
C VAL A 34 -8.36 -6.97 19.85
N ILE A 35 -8.21 -8.08 20.55
CA ILE A 35 -7.38 -8.15 21.76
C ILE A 35 -5.92 -8.27 21.32
N ASP A 36 -5.05 -7.39 21.82
CA ASP A 36 -3.61 -7.51 21.61
C ASP A 36 -3.06 -8.65 22.47
N GLN A 37 -2.79 -9.78 21.84
CA GLN A 37 -2.29 -10.98 22.50
C GLN A 37 -0.86 -10.84 23.02
N ASN A 38 -0.10 -9.89 22.50
CA ASN A 38 1.32 -9.70 22.80
C ASN A 38 1.56 -8.81 24.04
N LYS A 39 0.49 -8.24 24.61
CA LYS A 39 0.58 -7.42 25.84
C LYS A 39 -0.04 -8.12 27.03
N GLU A 40 0.62 -8.03 28.19
CA GLU A 40 0.14 -8.63 29.45
C GLU A 40 -1.29 -8.21 29.80
N ASN A 41 -1.63 -6.92 29.65
CA ASN A 41 -2.95 -6.37 29.93
C ASN A 41 -3.99 -6.64 28.83
N LYS A 42 -3.61 -7.31 27.73
CA LYS A 42 -4.48 -7.65 26.60
C LYS A 42 -5.42 -6.51 26.17
N PRO A 43 -4.89 -5.30 25.87
CA PRO A 43 -5.75 -4.15 25.54
C PRO A 43 -6.49 -4.37 24.23
N LEU A 44 -7.67 -3.73 24.12
CA LEU A 44 -8.43 -3.68 22.87
C LEU A 44 -7.81 -2.67 21.91
N VAL A 45 -7.35 -3.14 20.76
CA VAL A 45 -6.69 -2.33 19.73
C VAL A 45 -7.56 -2.29 18.48
N PRO A 46 -7.89 -1.10 17.95
CA PRO A 46 -8.57 -0.98 16.66
C PRO A 46 -7.72 -1.58 15.54
N ILE A 47 -8.37 -2.33 14.65
CA ILE A 47 -7.79 -2.87 13.42
C ILE A 47 -8.15 -1.98 12.23
N SER A 48 -7.68 -2.29 11.02
CA SER A 48 -7.89 -1.49 9.80
C SER A 48 -7.21 -0.11 9.79
N GLY A 49 -6.09 0.05 10.48
CA GLY A 49 -5.27 1.28 10.44
C GLY A 49 -4.79 1.64 9.03
N GLY A 50 -4.66 0.66 8.14
CA GLY A 50 -4.32 0.84 6.72
C GLY A 50 -5.26 1.77 5.95
N LEU A 51 -6.51 1.94 6.40
CA LEU A 51 -7.46 2.90 5.83
C LEU A 51 -6.95 4.35 5.93
N ALA A 52 -6.34 4.74 7.06
CA ALA A 52 -5.78 6.09 7.21
C ALA A 52 -4.55 6.28 6.31
N VAL A 53 -3.70 5.26 6.20
CA VAL A 53 -2.52 5.29 5.34
C VAL A 53 -2.93 5.42 3.87
N ALA A 54 -3.87 4.59 3.40
CA ALA A 54 -4.36 4.65 2.04
C ALA A 54 -5.05 5.98 1.72
N ALA A 55 -5.86 6.52 2.64
CA ALA A 55 -6.48 7.84 2.48
C ALA A 55 -5.42 8.94 2.37
N SER A 56 -4.36 8.89 3.16
CA SER A 56 -3.28 9.88 3.15
C SER A 56 -2.48 9.85 1.85
N ILE A 57 -2.12 8.66 1.38
CA ILE A 57 -1.41 8.48 0.11
C ILE A 57 -2.29 8.94 -1.05
N THR A 58 -3.57 8.52 -1.07
CA THR A 58 -4.51 8.91 -2.11
C THR A 58 -4.71 10.42 -2.15
N ALA A 59 -4.94 11.06 -1.01
CA ALA A 59 -5.11 12.51 -0.91
C ALA A 59 -3.86 13.26 -1.41
N SER A 60 -2.67 12.80 -1.07
CA SER A 60 -1.42 13.44 -1.50
C SER A 60 -1.18 13.33 -3.01
N PHE A 61 -1.48 12.17 -3.61
CA PHE A 61 -1.40 12.01 -5.05
C PHE A 61 -2.49 12.80 -5.78
N MET A 62 -3.71 12.86 -5.25
CA MET A 62 -4.76 13.71 -5.82
C MET A 62 -4.39 15.20 -5.76
N ALA A 63 -3.82 15.66 -4.65
CA ALA A 63 -3.32 17.03 -4.54
C ALA A 63 -2.17 17.30 -5.51
N LEU A 64 -1.27 16.33 -5.73
CA LEU A 64 -0.20 16.43 -6.72
C LEU A 64 -0.77 16.56 -8.14
N ILE A 65 -1.71 15.67 -8.51
CA ILE A 65 -2.36 15.70 -9.83
C ILE A 65 -3.06 17.05 -10.02
N PHE A 66 -3.84 17.49 -9.04
CA PHE A 66 -4.52 18.79 -9.08
C PHE A 66 -3.52 19.93 -9.32
N PHE A 67 -2.49 20.03 -8.49
CA PHE A 67 -1.48 21.10 -8.61
C PHE A 67 -0.77 21.04 -9.97
N LYS A 68 -0.38 19.86 -10.40
CA LYS A 68 0.33 19.68 -11.67
C LYS A 68 -0.57 19.97 -12.87
N THR A 69 -1.82 19.57 -12.86
CA THR A 69 -2.75 19.81 -13.97
C THR A 69 -2.95 21.30 -14.23
N PHE A 70 -3.03 22.10 -13.17
CA PHE A 70 -3.37 23.52 -13.30
C PHE A 70 -2.13 24.45 -13.37
N PHE A 71 -1.00 24.04 -12.79
CA PHE A 71 0.19 24.91 -12.68
C PHE A 71 1.44 24.40 -13.42
N GLN A 72 1.60 23.10 -13.55
CA GLN A 72 2.76 22.47 -14.19
C GLN A 72 2.35 21.14 -14.80
N PRO A 73 1.93 21.08 -16.08
CA PRO A 73 1.33 19.87 -16.66
C PRO A 73 2.19 18.63 -16.47
N LEU A 74 1.56 17.53 -16.02
CA LEU A 74 2.13 16.19 -16.05
C LEU A 74 1.94 15.58 -17.44
N SER A 75 2.84 14.67 -17.82
CA SER A 75 2.58 13.83 -18.99
C SER A 75 1.36 12.95 -18.73
N LEU A 76 0.63 12.63 -19.80
CA LEU A 76 -0.52 11.74 -19.72
C LEU A 76 -0.11 10.37 -19.13
N GLU A 77 1.02 9.84 -19.56
CA GLU A 77 1.60 8.59 -19.08
C GLU A 77 1.82 8.59 -17.56
N THR A 78 2.44 9.65 -17.03
CA THR A 78 2.65 9.78 -15.57
C THR A 78 1.32 9.84 -14.82
N SER A 79 0.34 10.58 -15.36
CA SER A 79 -0.99 10.68 -14.75
C SER A 79 -1.69 9.32 -14.71
N ILE A 80 -1.68 8.57 -15.80
CA ILE A 80 -2.25 7.21 -15.87
C ILE A 80 -1.55 6.28 -14.89
N THR A 81 -0.22 6.35 -14.79
CA THR A 81 0.55 5.54 -13.83
C THR A 81 0.15 5.85 -12.38
N ILE A 82 -0.01 7.12 -12.02
CA ILE A 82 -0.45 7.52 -10.68
C ILE A 82 -1.87 6.98 -10.40
N PHE A 83 -2.80 7.10 -11.35
CA PHE A 83 -4.14 6.57 -11.18
C PHE A 83 -4.15 5.03 -11.04
N ALA A 84 -3.30 4.32 -11.78
CA ALA A 84 -3.15 2.87 -11.64
C ALA A 84 -2.62 2.47 -10.25
N VAL A 85 -1.63 3.21 -9.73
CA VAL A 85 -1.11 3.01 -8.37
C VAL A 85 -2.20 3.23 -7.32
N ILE A 86 -2.98 4.33 -7.45
CA ILE A 86 -4.08 4.63 -6.53
C ILE A 86 -5.15 3.54 -6.61
N ALA A 87 -5.53 3.11 -7.81
CA ALA A 87 -6.52 2.05 -7.99
C ALA A 87 -6.07 0.75 -7.31
N SER A 88 -4.84 0.31 -7.54
CA SER A 88 -4.27 -0.88 -6.89
C SER A 88 -4.21 -0.73 -5.36
N LEU A 89 -3.80 0.44 -4.86
CA LEU A 89 -3.76 0.75 -3.42
C LEU A 89 -5.15 0.64 -2.79
N LEU A 90 -6.16 1.25 -3.40
CA LEU A 90 -7.53 1.22 -2.88
C LEU A 90 -8.12 -0.20 -2.91
N MET A 91 -7.85 -0.98 -3.96
CA MET A 91 -8.30 -2.37 -4.05
C MET A 91 -7.66 -3.23 -2.95
N VAL A 92 -6.36 -3.13 -2.72
CA VAL A 92 -5.67 -3.86 -1.62
C VAL A 92 -6.19 -3.41 -0.26
N THR A 93 -6.38 -2.11 -0.06
CA THR A 93 -6.93 -1.56 1.19
C THR A 93 -8.33 -2.10 1.46
N PHE A 94 -9.17 -2.19 0.42
CA PHE A 94 -10.51 -2.76 0.53
C PHE A 94 -10.48 -4.26 0.86
N ILE A 95 -9.57 -5.03 0.26
CA ILE A 95 -9.37 -6.45 0.57
C ILE A 95 -8.95 -6.62 2.05
N GLY A 96 -8.00 -5.82 2.53
CA GLY A 96 -7.58 -5.85 3.94
C GLY A 96 -8.71 -5.44 4.89
N PHE A 97 -9.52 -4.45 4.53
CA PHE A 97 -10.67 -4.05 5.32
C PHE A 97 -11.73 -5.15 5.40
N ILE A 98 -12.02 -5.85 4.30
CA ILE A 98 -12.92 -7.02 4.31
C ILE A 98 -12.38 -8.11 5.23
N ASP A 99 -11.08 -8.40 5.17
CA ASP A 99 -10.43 -9.37 6.06
C ASP A 99 -10.66 -9.04 7.53
N ASP A 100 -10.42 -7.79 7.92
CA ASP A 100 -10.63 -7.28 9.28
C ASP A 100 -12.11 -7.35 9.74
N VAL A 101 -13.05 -7.03 8.85
CA VAL A 101 -14.49 -7.14 9.14
C VAL A 101 -14.92 -8.58 9.33
N LEU A 102 -14.36 -9.53 8.57
CA LEU A 102 -14.64 -10.95 8.71
C LEU A 102 -14.11 -11.48 10.04
N ILE A 103 -12.90 -11.08 10.46
CA ILE A 103 -12.31 -11.42 11.75
C ILE A 103 -13.24 -10.98 12.90
N LYS A 104 -13.77 -9.75 12.84
CA LYS A 104 -14.74 -9.26 13.85
C LYS A 104 -15.98 -10.12 13.95
N LYS A 105 -16.58 -10.52 12.82
CA LYS A 105 -17.84 -11.29 12.82
C LYS A 105 -17.72 -12.64 13.50
N SER A 106 -16.58 -13.27 13.44
CA SER A 106 -16.39 -14.64 13.95
C SER A 106 -16.02 -14.70 15.44
N LYS A 107 -15.70 -13.58 16.08
CA LYS A 107 -15.16 -13.51 17.47
C LYS A 107 -13.89 -14.35 17.69
N ASP A 108 -13.35 -14.94 16.63
CA ASP A 108 -12.15 -15.77 16.64
C ASP A 108 -11.21 -15.26 15.57
N SER A 109 -9.99 -14.89 15.94
CA SER A 109 -8.96 -14.34 15.04
C SER A 109 -8.58 -15.26 13.87
N SER A 110 -9.07 -16.49 13.88
CA SER A 110 -8.86 -17.51 12.84
C SER A 110 -9.76 -17.35 11.60
N TYR A 111 -10.76 -16.46 11.60
CA TYR A 111 -11.82 -16.41 10.59
C TYR A 111 -11.81 -15.20 9.65
N GLY A 112 -10.64 -14.66 9.32
CA GLY A 112 -10.48 -13.76 8.17
C GLY A 112 -10.62 -14.49 6.82
N LEU A 113 -10.16 -13.84 5.76
CA LEU A 113 -10.04 -14.49 4.46
C LEU A 113 -9.10 -15.70 4.54
N LYS A 114 -9.47 -16.79 3.86
CA LYS A 114 -8.63 -18.00 3.79
C LYS A 114 -7.28 -17.65 3.16
N GLN A 115 -6.22 -18.37 3.54
CA GLN A 115 -4.84 -18.11 3.09
C GLN A 115 -4.70 -18.09 1.55
N TRP A 116 -5.47 -18.92 0.82
CA TRP A 116 -5.44 -18.93 -0.64
C TRP A 116 -6.27 -17.80 -1.29
N GLN A 117 -7.26 -17.25 -0.58
CA GLN A 117 -8.11 -16.16 -1.08
C GLN A 117 -7.35 -14.82 -1.13
N LYS A 118 -6.45 -14.57 -0.16
CA LYS A 118 -5.67 -13.34 -0.10
C LYS A 118 -4.80 -13.13 -1.35
N PRO A 119 -3.94 -14.09 -1.77
CA PRO A 119 -3.17 -13.95 -3.01
C PRO A 119 -4.05 -13.82 -4.26
N LEU A 120 -5.17 -14.54 -4.32
CA LEU A 120 -6.08 -14.46 -5.46
C LEU A 120 -6.74 -13.07 -5.58
N LEU A 121 -7.22 -12.51 -4.49
CA LEU A 121 -7.82 -11.16 -4.48
C LEU A 121 -6.76 -10.08 -4.75
N THR A 122 -5.55 -10.21 -4.20
CA THR A 122 -4.46 -9.27 -4.48
C THR A 122 -3.96 -9.36 -5.93
N LEU A 123 -4.11 -10.52 -6.61
CA LEU A 123 -3.87 -10.62 -8.04
C LEU A 123 -4.78 -9.67 -8.84
N PHE A 124 -6.08 -9.63 -8.51
CA PHE A 124 -6.99 -8.67 -9.16
C PHE A 124 -6.60 -7.22 -8.87
N ALA A 125 -6.11 -6.92 -7.67
CA ALA A 125 -5.62 -5.60 -7.32
C ALA A 125 -4.33 -5.20 -8.08
N ALA A 126 -3.57 -6.15 -8.61
CA ALA A 126 -2.40 -5.89 -9.44
C ALA A 126 -2.74 -5.47 -10.90
N ILE A 127 -3.96 -5.77 -11.38
CA ILE A 127 -4.34 -5.55 -12.78
C ILE A 127 -4.08 -4.11 -13.28
N PRO A 128 -4.41 -3.03 -12.54
CA PRO A 128 -4.12 -1.68 -13.01
C PRO A 128 -2.62 -1.44 -13.24
N LEU A 129 -1.76 -1.97 -12.38
CA LEU A 129 -0.30 -1.87 -12.54
C LEU A 129 0.20 -2.71 -13.71
N MET A 130 -0.32 -3.91 -13.89
CA MET A 130 0.00 -4.76 -15.03
C MET A 130 -0.33 -4.03 -16.35
N ALA A 131 -1.51 -3.41 -16.43
CA ALA A 131 -1.97 -2.70 -17.62
C ALA A 131 -1.07 -1.52 -18.00
N VAL A 132 -0.62 -0.74 -17.03
CA VAL A 132 0.29 0.41 -17.25
C VAL A 132 1.70 -0.05 -17.63
N LYS A 133 2.12 -1.25 -17.18
CA LYS A 133 3.45 -1.79 -17.44
C LYS A 133 3.55 -2.68 -18.70
N VAL A 134 2.52 -2.76 -19.52
CA VAL A 134 2.51 -3.59 -20.75
C VAL A 134 3.65 -3.22 -21.71
N GLY A 135 4.05 -1.95 -21.78
CA GLY A 135 5.18 -1.50 -22.61
C GLY A 135 6.56 -1.79 -22.04
N GLU A 136 6.67 -2.12 -20.77
CA GLU A 136 7.94 -2.44 -20.11
C GLU A 136 8.21 -3.95 -20.22
N THR A 137 9.38 -4.30 -20.72
CA THR A 137 9.76 -5.72 -20.96
C THR A 137 11.06 -6.11 -20.28
N THR A 138 11.79 -5.13 -19.77
CA THR A 138 13.13 -5.33 -19.21
C THR A 138 13.17 -5.13 -17.70
N MET A 139 13.98 -5.92 -17.02
CA MET A 139 14.27 -5.79 -15.61
C MET A 139 15.77 -5.89 -15.37
N THR A 140 16.32 -4.95 -14.61
CA THR A 140 17.72 -5.01 -14.17
C THR A 140 17.78 -5.72 -12.83
N ILE A 141 18.51 -6.84 -12.80
CA ILE A 141 18.77 -7.62 -11.58
C ILE A 141 20.16 -7.20 -11.07
N PRO A 142 20.28 -6.72 -9.82
CA PRO A 142 21.58 -6.37 -9.26
C PRO A 142 22.58 -7.51 -9.42
N PHE A 143 23.80 -7.19 -9.81
CA PHE A 143 24.93 -8.11 -10.07
C PHE A 143 24.81 -9.05 -11.29
N LEU A 144 23.59 -9.23 -11.85
CA LEU A 144 23.35 -10.11 -12.98
C LEU A 144 23.12 -9.36 -14.31
N GLY A 145 22.74 -8.08 -14.23
CA GLY A 145 22.52 -7.24 -15.42
C GLY A 145 21.04 -7.13 -15.82
N THR A 146 20.81 -6.64 -17.03
CA THR A 146 19.46 -6.36 -17.56
C THR A 146 18.98 -7.51 -18.43
N PHE A 147 17.80 -8.04 -18.11
CA PHE A 147 17.15 -9.13 -18.83
C PHE A 147 15.87 -8.64 -19.49
N ASN A 148 15.61 -9.10 -20.70
CA ASN A 148 14.36 -8.84 -21.41
C ASN A 148 13.41 -10.03 -21.22
N PHE A 149 12.34 -9.83 -20.46
CA PHE A 149 11.32 -10.86 -20.19
C PHE A 149 10.12 -10.77 -21.15
N GLY A 150 10.10 -9.79 -22.05
CA GLY A 150 8.96 -9.58 -22.95
C GLY A 150 7.67 -9.40 -22.18
N LEU A 151 6.59 -10.00 -22.65
CA LEU A 151 5.27 -9.97 -22.02
C LEU A 151 5.20 -10.67 -20.67
N LEU A 152 6.19 -11.52 -20.32
CA LEU A 152 6.24 -12.15 -19.00
C LEU A 152 6.49 -11.11 -17.89
N TYR A 153 7.11 -9.97 -18.21
CA TYR A 153 7.36 -8.93 -17.23
C TYR A 153 6.03 -8.38 -16.65
N PRO A 154 5.13 -7.77 -17.43
CA PRO A 154 3.86 -7.25 -16.91
C PRO A 154 2.87 -8.35 -16.48
N LEU A 155 2.88 -9.52 -17.13
CA LEU A 155 1.89 -10.57 -16.86
C LEU A 155 2.25 -11.51 -15.72
N LEU A 156 3.54 -11.65 -15.39
CA LEU A 156 3.99 -12.59 -14.37
C LEU A 156 4.82 -11.91 -13.28
N ILE A 157 5.86 -11.14 -13.65
CA ILE A 157 6.79 -10.56 -12.67
C ILE A 157 6.10 -9.48 -11.85
N VAL A 158 5.36 -8.56 -12.48
CA VAL A 158 4.63 -7.50 -11.79
C VAL A 158 3.60 -8.06 -10.79
N PRO A 159 2.68 -8.97 -11.18
CA PRO A 159 1.71 -9.51 -10.21
C PRO A 159 2.36 -10.37 -9.12
N ILE A 160 3.39 -11.17 -9.42
CA ILE A 160 4.10 -11.92 -8.38
C ILE A 160 4.76 -10.99 -7.38
N GLY A 161 5.43 -9.94 -7.83
CA GLY A 161 6.04 -8.93 -6.96
C GLY A 161 4.99 -8.22 -6.10
N PHE A 162 3.86 -7.84 -6.69
CA PHE A 162 2.76 -7.18 -5.99
C PHE A 162 2.10 -8.09 -4.94
N ILE A 163 1.76 -9.33 -5.31
CA ILE A 163 1.18 -10.33 -4.39
C ILE A 163 2.18 -10.65 -3.27
N GLY A 164 3.45 -10.85 -3.62
CA GLY A 164 4.51 -11.10 -2.66
C GLY A 164 4.64 -9.97 -1.65
N ALA A 165 4.80 -8.73 -2.11
CA ALA A 165 4.95 -7.57 -1.23
C ALA A 165 3.75 -7.39 -0.29
N THR A 166 2.53 -7.49 -0.80
CA THR A 166 1.31 -7.27 0.01
C THR A 166 1.06 -8.38 1.02
N ASN A 167 1.27 -9.64 0.66
CA ASN A 167 1.00 -10.76 1.57
C ASN A 167 2.16 -11.03 2.55
N MET A 168 3.43 -10.82 2.15
CA MET A 168 4.58 -11.02 3.03
C MET A 168 4.60 -10.02 4.20
N VAL A 169 4.27 -8.75 3.95
CA VAL A 169 4.16 -7.75 5.04
C VAL A 169 3.11 -8.19 6.05
N ASN A 170 1.95 -8.67 5.60
CA ASN A 170 0.89 -9.16 6.48
C ASN A 170 1.31 -10.42 7.28
N LEU A 171 2.10 -11.31 6.69
CA LEU A 171 2.60 -12.50 7.38
C LEU A 171 3.68 -12.17 8.42
N LEU A 172 4.49 -11.14 8.19
CA LEU A 172 5.56 -10.71 9.10
C LEU A 172 5.05 -9.78 10.23
N ALA A 173 3.81 -9.33 10.14
CA ALA A 173 3.16 -8.44 11.10
C ALA A 173 2.72 -9.20 12.35
N GLY A 174 3.67 -9.59 13.21
CA GLY A 174 3.38 -10.32 14.45
C GLY A 174 3.64 -9.54 15.73
N PHE A 175 4.42 -8.45 15.67
CA PHE A 175 4.82 -7.67 16.83
C PHE A 175 4.45 -6.20 16.68
N ASN A 176 4.16 -5.54 17.81
CA ASN A 176 3.86 -4.11 17.84
C ASN A 176 4.99 -3.29 17.21
N GLY A 177 4.64 -2.48 16.19
CA GLY A 177 5.58 -1.63 15.48
C GLY A 177 6.38 -2.33 14.37
N SER A 178 6.28 -3.64 14.17
CA SER A 178 7.02 -4.35 13.11
C SER A 178 6.63 -3.86 11.72
N GLU A 179 5.33 -3.69 11.45
CA GLU A 179 4.83 -3.15 10.17
C GLU A 179 5.35 -1.73 9.91
N ALA A 180 5.22 -0.84 10.90
CA ALA A 180 5.70 0.54 10.78
C ALA A 180 7.22 0.59 10.64
N GLY A 181 7.96 -0.24 11.37
CA GLY A 181 9.42 -0.34 11.30
C GLY A 181 9.89 -0.85 9.94
N MET A 182 9.31 -1.92 9.44
CA MET A 182 9.59 -2.42 8.07
C MET A 182 9.24 -1.36 7.02
N GLY A 183 8.08 -0.72 7.14
CA GLY A 183 7.68 0.37 6.25
C GLY A 183 8.67 1.52 6.23
N LEU A 184 9.17 1.94 7.40
CA LEU A 184 10.18 2.99 7.51
C LEU A 184 11.48 2.60 6.80
N VAL A 185 11.98 1.38 7.05
CA VAL A 185 13.24 0.90 6.48
C VAL A 185 13.17 0.83 4.96
N TYR A 186 12.21 0.08 4.39
CA TYR A 186 12.19 -0.11 2.93
C TYR A 186 11.82 1.17 2.18
N THR A 187 10.93 2.02 2.70
CA THR A 187 10.63 3.30 2.04
C THR A 187 11.80 4.28 2.10
N SER A 188 12.56 4.30 3.20
CA SER A 188 13.79 5.08 3.30
C SER A 188 14.85 4.61 2.31
N MET A 189 15.05 3.29 2.20
CA MET A 189 16.02 2.71 1.24
C MET A 189 15.60 2.96 -0.21
N LEU A 190 14.31 2.84 -0.55
CA LEU A 190 13.79 3.20 -1.86
C LEU A 190 13.97 4.70 -2.16
N GLY A 191 13.77 5.56 -1.16
CA GLY A 191 14.01 7.01 -1.27
C GLY A 191 15.47 7.34 -1.54
N ILE A 192 16.40 6.70 -0.83
CA ILE A 192 17.86 6.84 -1.06
C ILE A 192 18.21 6.33 -2.46
N TYR A 193 17.72 5.16 -2.84
CA TYR A 193 17.96 4.59 -4.17
C TYR A 193 17.48 5.53 -5.29
N ALA A 194 16.26 6.05 -5.17
CA ALA A 194 15.71 7.01 -6.14
C ALA A 194 16.50 8.33 -6.18
N TYR A 195 17.02 8.80 -5.04
CA TYR A 195 17.85 10.00 -4.99
C TYR A 195 19.21 9.82 -5.68
N VAL A 196 19.83 8.65 -5.51
CA VAL A 196 21.15 8.35 -6.09
C VAL A 196 21.07 8.08 -7.59
N ASN A 197 19.98 7.50 -8.09
CA ASN A 197 19.83 7.06 -9.48
C ASN A 197 18.90 7.95 -10.34
N GLY A 198 18.24 8.92 -9.76
CA GLY A 198 17.29 9.81 -10.44
C GLY A 198 17.69 11.23 -10.50
#